data_c6bc9e497c2d331b6cbe08423ee6055f
#
_entry.id   c6bc9e497c2d331b6cbe08423ee6055f
#
_cell.length_a   1.000
_cell.length_b   1.000
_cell.length_c   1.000
_cell.angle_alpha   90.00
_cell.angle_beta   90.00
_cell.angle_gamma   90.00
#
_symmetry.space_group_name_H-M   'P 1'
#
loop_
_entity.id
_entity.type
_entity.pdbx_description
1 polymer ?
#
loop_
_entity_poly.entity_id
_entity_poly.type
_entity_poly.pdbx_seq_one_letter_code
_entity_poly.pdbx_strand_id
1 'polypeptide(L)'
;MCIRDRSTHTKQTTVTKKATFKKAGSNVTKCTTCGKTLSTSTIPKVSKVTLSKTSYTYNGKVKKPTVTVKDSNGKLLKNGTDYKVSYTKGRKNVGKYTVKITLKGSKYSGTKTCTFSINPKNTKLSSQSGQEKAFTVKWKKQTKQTSGYQIQYATKKNFSKAKTVTIKKNSITKTKIKNCAANKKYYVRIRTYKNVKVNGKTT
;
A
#
# COMPACT_ATOMS: atom_id res chain seq x y z
N MET A 1 -48.22 17.96 -22.63
CA MET A 1 -49.19 16.97 -22.17
C MET A 1 -48.88 15.65 -22.87
N CYS A 2 -48.25 14.69 -22.18
CA CYS A 2 -48.05 13.35 -22.75
C CYS A 2 -49.37 12.60 -22.62
N ILE A 3 -50.18 12.66 -23.65
CA ILE A 3 -51.46 11.98 -23.74
C ILE A 3 -51.22 10.48 -23.91
N ARG A 4 -52.06 9.68 -23.31
CA ARG A 4 -52.15 8.22 -23.29
C ARG A 4 -52.05 7.57 -24.71
N ASP A 5 -50.85 7.57 -25.26
CA ASP A 5 -50.58 6.70 -26.39
C ASP A 5 -49.55 5.66 -25.93
N ARG A 6 -49.90 4.38 -26.13
CA ARG A 6 -49.03 3.22 -25.88
C ARG A 6 -47.89 3.10 -26.89
N SER A 7 -47.59 4.16 -27.61
CA SER A 7 -46.47 4.20 -28.52
C SER A 7 -45.16 4.25 -27.71
N THR A 8 -44.18 3.50 -28.14
CA THR A 8 -42.87 3.28 -27.56
C THR A 8 -42.11 4.59 -27.33
N HIS A 9 -42.28 5.19 -26.12
CA HIS A 9 -41.47 6.36 -25.74
C HIS A 9 -39.99 6.00 -25.71
N THR A 10 -39.22 6.54 -26.62
CA THR A 10 -37.78 6.40 -26.61
C THR A 10 -37.22 7.04 -25.32
N LYS A 11 -36.48 6.28 -24.55
CA LYS A 11 -35.93 6.68 -23.24
C LYS A 11 -34.44 6.98 -23.34
N GLN A 12 -34.02 8.10 -22.82
CA GLN A 12 -32.59 8.43 -22.70
C GLN A 12 -32.21 8.59 -21.23
N THR A 13 -31.15 7.85 -20.82
CA THR A 13 -30.59 7.97 -19.49
C THR A 13 -29.30 8.78 -19.53
N THR A 14 -29.22 9.84 -18.76
CA THR A 14 -28.04 10.71 -18.64
C THR A 14 -27.55 10.73 -17.21
N VAL A 15 -26.22 10.81 -17.04
CA VAL A 15 -25.61 11.01 -15.73
C VAL A 15 -25.72 12.49 -15.38
N THR A 16 -26.46 12.82 -14.34
CA THR A 16 -26.57 14.19 -13.84
C THR A 16 -25.50 14.52 -12.80
N LYS A 17 -25.06 13.51 -12.07
CA LYS A 17 -23.97 13.65 -11.10
C LYS A 17 -23.11 12.40 -11.10
N LYS A 18 -21.80 12.55 -11.31
CA LYS A 18 -20.85 11.44 -11.23
C LYS A 18 -20.63 10.97 -9.79
N ALA A 19 -20.56 9.65 -9.61
CA ALA A 19 -20.17 9.06 -8.34
C ALA A 19 -18.66 9.23 -8.10
N THR A 20 -18.28 9.37 -6.84
CA THR A 20 -16.89 9.58 -6.39
C THR A 20 -16.51 8.54 -5.33
N PHE A 21 -15.31 8.64 -4.77
CA PHE A 21 -14.88 7.86 -3.60
C PHE A 21 -15.63 8.25 -2.30
N LYS A 22 -16.30 9.40 -2.27
CA LYS A 22 -16.98 9.91 -1.07
C LYS A 22 -18.49 9.95 -1.23
N LYS A 23 -18.99 10.32 -2.42
CA LYS A 23 -20.40 10.57 -2.67
C LYS A 23 -20.93 9.71 -3.82
N ALA A 24 -22.16 9.26 -3.70
CA ALA A 24 -22.91 8.64 -4.78
C ALA A 24 -23.21 9.66 -5.89
N GLY A 25 -23.41 9.17 -7.09
CA GLY A 25 -23.86 9.92 -8.24
C GLY A 25 -25.35 9.71 -8.50
N SER A 26 -25.85 10.27 -9.59
CA SER A 26 -27.26 10.14 -10.04
C SER A 26 -27.36 10.06 -11.54
N ASN A 27 -28.33 9.30 -12.00
CA ASN A 27 -28.81 9.28 -13.37
C ASN A 27 -30.25 9.81 -13.41
N VAL A 28 -30.63 10.41 -14.53
CA VAL A 28 -31.99 10.77 -14.84
C VAL A 28 -32.33 10.15 -16.19
N THR A 29 -33.46 9.48 -16.23
CA THR A 29 -34.06 8.96 -17.47
C THR A 29 -35.22 9.87 -17.89
N LYS A 30 -35.13 10.40 -19.12
CA LYS A 30 -36.16 11.27 -19.70
C LYS A 30 -36.73 10.65 -20.95
N CYS A 31 -37.97 11.00 -21.24
CA CYS A 31 -38.57 10.78 -22.56
C CYS A 31 -37.89 11.71 -23.57
N THR A 32 -37.41 11.19 -24.68
CA THR A 32 -36.75 12.00 -25.74
C THR A 32 -37.75 12.87 -26.50
N THR A 33 -39.00 12.45 -26.56
CA THR A 33 -40.05 13.15 -27.29
C THR A 33 -40.62 14.34 -26.52
N CYS A 34 -40.92 14.18 -25.22
CA CYS A 34 -41.59 15.21 -24.43
C CYS A 34 -40.72 15.78 -23.30
N GLY A 35 -39.48 15.34 -23.13
CA GLY A 35 -38.57 15.82 -22.11
C GLY A 35 -38.92 15.44 -20.66
N LYS A 36 -40.08 14.80 -20.42
CA LYS A 36 -40.53 14.43 -19.07
C LYS A 36 -39.55 13.49 -18.39
N THR A 37 -39.19 13.76 -17.13
CA THR A 37 -38.41 12.86 -16.30
C THR A 37 -39.26 11.62 -15.96
N LEU A 38 -38.77 10.46 -16.36
CA LEU A 38 -39.44 9.17 -16.14
C LEU A 38 -38.93 8.48 -14.86
N SER A 39 -37.67 8.58 -14.59
CA SER A 39 -37.07 8.02 -13.36
C SER A 39 -35.74 8.67 -13.01
N THR A 40 -35.36 8.56 -11.75
CA THR A 40 -34.04 8.87 -11.25
C THR A 40 -33.43 7.61 -10.62
N SER A 41 -32.15 7.42 -10.75
CA SER A 41 -31.46 6.29 -10.13
C SER A 41 -30.09 6.72 -9.55
N THR A 42 -29.66 6.03 -8.50
CA THR A 42 -28.39 6.31 -7.84
C THR A 42 -27.27 5.53 -8.51
N ILE A 43 -26.13 6.20 -8.74
CA ILE A 43 -24.87 5.56 -9.08
C ILE A 43 -24.11 5.32 -7.76
N PRO A 44 -23.86 4.06 -7.36
CA PRO A 44 -23.19 3.76 -6.09
C PRO A 44 -21.81 4.42 -6.02
N LYS A 45 -21.45 4.98 -4.85
CA LYS A 45 -20.11 5.53 -4.63
C LYS A 45 -19.04 4.44 -4.71
N VAL A 46 -17.81 4.80 -5.04
CA VAL A 46 -16.68 3.88 -4.98
C VAL A 46 -16.24 3.74 -3.52
N SER A 47 -16.44 2.56 -2.94
CA SER A 47 -16.21 2.33 -1.50
C SER A 47 -14.88 1.68 -1.18
N LYS A 48 -14.44 0.71 -2.00
CA LYS A 48 -13.27 -0.11 -1.68
C LYS A 48 -12.22 -0.08 -2.79
N VAL A 49 -10.99 0.22 -2.41
CA VAL A 49 -9.80 0.09 -3.26
C VAL A 49 -8.78 -0.75 -2.52
N THR A 50 -8.37 -1.87 -3.10
CA THR A 50 -7.39 -2.79 -2.52
C THR A 50 -6.25 -3.04 -3.48
N LEU A 51 -5.05 -3.20 -2.91
CA LEU A 51 -3.86 -3.68 -3.62
C LEU A 51 -3.68 -5.17 -3.34
N SER A 52 -3.30 -5.95 -4.33
CA SER A 52 -3.00 -7.39 -4.16
C SER A 52 -1.88 -7.63 -3.14
N LYS A 53 -0.96 -6.67 -2.98
CA LYS A 53 0.10 -6.71 -2.00
C LYS A 53 0.60 -5.31 -1.66
N THR A 54 0.79 -5.02 -0.38
CA THR A 54 1.24 -3.72 0.13
C THR A 54 2.70 -3.71 0.59
N SER A 55 3.35 -4.88 0.67
CA SER A 55 4.74 -5.03 1.09
C SER A 55 5.46 -6.08 0.25
N TYR A 56 6.62 -5.74 -0.26
CA TYR A 56 7.50 -6.62 -1.05
C TYR A 56 8.89 -6.65 -0.44
N THR A 57 9.60 -7.75 -0.66
CA THR A 57 11.05 -7.83 -0.42
C THR A 57 11.79 -7.49 -1.72
N TYR A 58 12.88 -6.74 -1.61
CA TYR A 58 13.74 -6.39 -2.72
C TYR A 58 14.30 -7.65 -3.40
N ASN A 59 14.16 -7.72 -4.72
CA ASN A 59 14.75 -8.76 -5.56
C ASN A 59 15.24 -8.21 -6.92
N GLY A 60 15.37 -6.88 -7.06
CA GLY A 60 15.79 -6.22 -8.29
C GLY A 60 14.75 -6.15 -9.40
N LYS A 61 13.56 -6.73 -9.22
CA LYS A 61 12.47 -6.72 -10.20
C LYS A 61 11.45 -5.62 -9.87
N VAL A 62 10.88 -5.00 -10.91
CA VAL A 62 9.80 -3.99 -10.76
C VAL A 62 8.58 -4.60 -10.08
N LYS A 63 8.01 -3.88 -9.11
CA LYS A 63 6.77 -4.26 -8.41
C LYS A 63 5.58 -3.47 -8.96
N LYS A 64 4.51 -4.20 -9.27
CA LYS A 64 3.27 -3.65 -9.82
C LYS A 64 2.08 -4.41 -9.20
N PRO A 65 1.66 -4.06 -7.95
CA PRO A 65 0.51 -4.71 -7.33
C PRO A 65 -0.75 -4.49 -8.18
N THR A 66 -1.58 -5.51 -8.33
CA THR A 66 -2.89 -5.38 -8.96
C THR A 66 -3.81 -4.55 -8.07
N VAL A 67 -4.63 -3.72 -8.70
CA VAL A 67 -5.62 -2.86 -8.03
C VAL A 67 -7.01 -3.43 -8.27
N THR A 68 -7.77 -3.61 -7.22
CA THR A 68 -9.19 -3.97 -7.26
C THR A 68 -10.01 -2.81 -6.71
N VAL A 69 -11.03 -2.40 -7.47
CA VAL A 69 -11.93 -1.29 -7.10
C VAL A 69 -13.36 -1.82 -7.08
N LYS A 70 -14.09 -1.55 -5.98
CA LYS A 70 -15.52 -1.92 -5.81
C LYS A 70 -16.33 -0.69 -5.43
N ASP A 71 -17.56 -0.65 -5.90
CA ASP A 71 -18.57 0.31 -5.44
C ASP A 71 -19.17 -0.10 -4.07
N SER A 72 -20.11 0.70 -3.56
CA SER A 72 -20.76 0.44 -2.27
C SER A 72 -21.70 -0.77 -2.30
N ASN A 73 -22.08 -1.26 -3.47
CA ASN A 73 -22.89 -2.46 -3.65
C ASN A 73 -22.02 -3.71 -3.88
N GLY A 74 -20.68 -3.57 -3.77
CA GLY A 74 -19.74 -4.68 -3.96
C GLY A 74 -19.40 -5.00 -5.41
N LYS A 75 -19.98 -4.29 -6.38
CA LYS A 75 -19.71 -4.49 -7.81
C LYS A 75 -18.27 -4.09 -8.14
N LEU A 76 -17.61 -4.93 -8.92
CA LEU A 76 -16.26 -4.67 -9.44
C LEU A 76 -16.31 -3.62 -10.56
N LEU A 77 -15.49 -2.59 -10.45
CA LEU A 77 -15.25 -1.64 -11.52
C LEU A 77 -14.17 -2.16 -12.46
N LYS A 78 -14.28 -1.84 -13.75
CA LYS A 78 -13.35 -2.29 -14.80
C LYS A 78 -12.20 -1.31 -14.98
N ASN A 79 -10.95 -1.82 -14.85
CA ASN A 79 -9.76 -1.05 -15.21
C ASN A 79 -9.74 -0.80 -16.73
N GLY A 80 -9.40 0.43 -17.12
CA GLY A 80 -9.47 0.85 -18.52
C GLY A 80 -10.78 1.53 -18.86
N THR A 81 -11.91 1.11 -18.34
CA THR A 81 -13.25 1.69 -18.57
C THR A 81 -13.68 2.63 -17.44
N ASP A 82 -13.78 2.13 -16.21
CA ASP A 82 -14.30 2.89 -15.06
C ASP A 82 -13.16 3.63 -14.31
N TYR A 83 -11.95 3.14 -14.39
CA TYR A 83 -10.77 3.78 -13.79
C TYR A 83 -9.49 3.45 -14.56
N LYS A 84 -8.44 4.25 -14.30
CA LYS A 84 -7.06 3.97 -14.70
C LYS A 84 -6.15 3.95 -13.49
N VAL A 85 -5.07 3.17 -13.60
CA VAL A 85 -4.04 3.03 -12.56
C VAL A 85 -2.71 3.56 -13.06
N SER A 86 -2.07 4.38 -12.27
CA SER A 86 -0.69 4.82 -12.51
C SER A 86 0.17 4.58 -11.28
N TYR A 87 1.46 4.38 -11.50
CA TYR A 87 2.44 4.05 -10.47
C TYR A 87 3.60 5.03 -10.53
N THR A 88 4.15 5.43 -9.38
CA THR A 88 5.41 6.17 -9.34
C THR A 88 6.54 5.37 -10.00
N LYS A 89 7.54 6.08 -10.55
CA LYS A 89 8.73 5.46 -11.16
C LYS A 89 9.64 4.80 -10.09
N GLY A 90 10.65 4.05 -10.51
CA GLY A 90 11.69 3.50 -9.61
C GLY A 90 11.31 2.26 -8.79
N ARG A 91 10.16 1.67 -9.01
CA ARG A 91 9.57 0.55 -8.25
C ARG A 91 10.35 -0.78 -8.26
N LYS A 92 11.61 -0.79 -8.61
CA LYS A 92 12.53 -1.91 -8.47
C LYS A 92 13.46 -1.79 -7.25
N ASN A 93 13.58 -0.59 -6.68
CA ASN A 93 14.46 -0.29 -5.55
C ASN A 93 13.71 -0.33 -4.22
N VAL A 94 14.44 -0.38 -3.11
CA VAL A 94 13.87 -0.24 -1.77
C VAL A 94 13.28 1.16 -1.61
N GLY A 95 12.07 1.25 -1.07
CA GLY A 95 11.36 2.51 -0.89
C GLY A 95 9.84 2.34 -0.74
N LYS A 96 9.16 3.46 -0.53
CA LYS A 96 7.70 3.56 -0.50
C LYS A 96 7.20 4.16 -1.82
N TYR A 97 6.21 3.54 -2.42
CA TYR A 97 5.70 3.88 -3.74
C TYR A 97 4.21 4.13 -3.71
N THR A 98 3.77 5.08 -4.51
CA THR A 98 2.36 5.46 -4.62
C THR A 98 1.74 4.82 -5.86
N VAL A 99 0.52 4.34 -5.69
CA VAL A 99 -0.40 3.90 -6.74
C VAL A 99 -1.53 4.92 -6.79
N LYS A 100 -1.70 5.58 -7.93
CA LYS A 100 -2.78 6.55 -8.16
C LYS A 100 -3.88 5.89 -8.97
N ILE A 101 -5.09 5.89 -8.45
CA ILE A 101 -6.31 5.42 -9.08
C ILE A 101 -7.11 6.65 -9.47
N THR A 102 -7.36 6.82 -10.77
CA THR A 102 -8.19 7.91 -11.31
C THR A 102 -9.45 7.30 -11.90
N LEU A 103 -10.58 7.63 -11.32
CA LEU A 103 -11.88 7.27 -11.88
C LEU A 103 -12.09 7.99 -13.22
N LYS A 104 -12.77 7.34 -14.16
CA LYS A 104 -13.03 7.87 -15.49
C LYS A 104 -14.38 7.39 -16.03
N GLY A 105 -14.69 7.80 -17.25
CA GLY A 105 -15.98 7.48 -17.90
C GLY A 105 -17.09 8.46 -17.53
N SER A 106 -18.30 8.14 -17.95
CA SER A 106 -19.49 8.99 -17.71
C SER A 106 -19.96 8.92 -16.26
N LYS A 107 -19.88 7.76 -15.61
CA LYS A 107 -20.47 7.46 -14.29
C LYS A 107 -19.61 7.86 -13.10
N TYR A 108 -18.30 7.91 -13.25
CA TYR A 108 -17.38 8.03 -12.13
C TYR A 108 -16.38 9.19 -12.32
N SER A 109 -15.98 9.83 -11.21
CA SER A 109 -14.95 10.86 -11.20
C SER A 109 -14.19 10.90 -9.86
N GLY A 110 -12.96 11.40 -9.90
CA GLY A 110 -12.13 11.57 -8.72
C GLY A 110 -10.87 10.72 -8.73
N THR A 111 -10.03 10.94 -7.73
CA THR A 111 -8.72 10.31 -7.60
C THR A 111 -8.51 9.81 -6.17
N LYS A 112 -7.89 8.65 -6.03
CA LYS A 112 -7.45 8.07 -4.76
C LYS A 112 -6.03 7.55 -4.89
N THR A 113 -5.24 7.67 -3.84
CA THR A 113 -3.89 7.12 -3.77
C THR A 113 -3.81 6.01 -2.73
N CYS A 114 -3.07 4.96 -3.06
CA CYS A 114 -2.66 3.90 -2.15
C CYS A 114 -1.15 3.81 -2.16
N THR A 115 -0.55 3.17 -1.15
CA THR A 115 0.90 3.00 -1.10
C THR A 115 1.27 1.55 -0.89
N PHE A 116 2.46 1.17 -1.40
CA PHE A 116 3.12 -0.08 -1.06
C PHE A 116 4.61 0.16 -0.82
N SER A 117 5.26 -0.76 -0.13
CA SER A 117 6.68 -0.67 0.19
C SER A 117 7.48 -1.80 -0.43
N ILE A 118 8.71 -1.52 -0.82
CA ILE A 118 9.73 -2.53 -1.13
C ILE A 118 10.77 -2.44 -0.02
N ASN A 119 10.87 -3.48 0.80
CA ASN A 119 11.77 -3.55 1.93
C ASN A 119 13.12 -4.16 1.51
N PRO A 120 14.24 -3.85 2.18
CA PRO A 120 15.51 -4.53 1.95
C PRO A 120 15.36 -6.04 2.12
N LYS A 121 16.23 -6.81 1.45
CA LYS A 121 16.34 -8.24 1.71
C LYS A 121 16.84 -8.42 3.14
N ASN A 122 16.11 -9.22 3.93
CA ASN A 122 16.48 -9.45 5.33
C ASN A 122 17.77 -10.27 5.46
N THR A 123 18.36 -10.26 6.64
CA THR A 123 19.51 -11.09 7.00
C THR A 123 19.14 -12.05 8.13
N LYS A 124 20.04 -12.97 8.42
CA LYS A 124 19.91 -13.94 9.53
C LYS A 124 21.13 -13.85 10.43
N LEU A 125 20.92 -14.01 11.72
CA LEU A 125 22.01 -14.25 12.67
C LEU A 125 22.74 -15.53 12.26
N SER A 126 24.05 -15.50 12.26
CA SER A 126 24.91 -16.65 11.96
C SER A 126 25.47 -17.29 13.22
N SER A 127 25.78 -16.50 14.24
CA SER A 127 26.19 -17.00 15.54
C SER A 127 25.96 -15.96 16.64
N GLN A 128 25.89 -16.45 17.88
CA GLN A 128 25.84 -15.66 19.10
C GLN A 128 26.76 -16.30 20.11
N SER A 129 27.53 -15.50 20.83
CA SER A 129 28.40 -15.96 21.92
C SER A 129 28.23 -15.09 23.14
N GLY A 130 27.92 -15.70 24.29
CA GLY A 130 27.81 -15.03 25.58
C GLY A 130 29.17 -14.72 26.17
N GLN A 131 29.24 -13.67 26.99
CA GLN A 131 30.32 -13.26 27.84
C GLN A 131 29.74 -12.68 29.11
N GLU A 132 30.51 -12.53 30.17
CA GLU A 132 30.00 -11.85 31.36
C GLU A 132 29.54 -10.43 31.00
N LYS A 133 28.28 -10.11 31.36
CA LYS A 133 27.59 -8.80 31.10
C LYS A 133 27.65 -8.31 29.64
N ALA A 134 27.93 -9.22 28.67
CA ALA A 134 27.98 -8.90 27.25
C ALA A 134 27.65 -10.12 26.39
N PHE A 135 27.32 -9.89 25.12
CA PHE A 135 27.27 -10.94 24.09
C PHE A 135 27.64 -10.38 22.72
N THR A 136 28.20 -11.23 21.89
CA THR A 136 28.53 -10.90 20.51
C THR A 136 27.51 -11.55 19.57
N VAL A 137 27.05 -10.81 18.58
CA VAL A 137 26.20 -11.31 17.49
C VAL A 137 26.90 -11.14 16.16
N LYS A 138 26.80 -12.16 15.31
CA LYS A 138 27.26 -12.15 13.92
C LYS A 138 26.09 -12.42 12.98
N TRP A 139 26.15 -11.93 11.74
CA TRP A 139 25.08 -12.10 10.75
C TRP A 139 25.62 -12.15 9.32
N LYS A 140 24.79 -12.64 8.40
CA LYS A 140 25.13 -12.66 6.97
C LYS A 140 25.07 -11.27 6.38
N LYS A 141 26.13 -10.88 5.65
CA LYS A 141 26.23 -9.57 4.97
C LYS A 141 25.12 -9.38 3.92
N GLN A 142 24.53 -8.19 3.89
CA GLN A 142 23.61 -7.73 2.87
C GLN A 142 24.07 -6.35 2.38
N THR A 143 24.42 -6.25 1.10
CA THR A 143 24.96 -5.01 0.53
C THR A 143 23.99 -4.33 -0.41
N LYS A 144 23.23 -5.12 -1.22
CA LYS A 144 22.31 -4.57 -2.24
C LYS A 144 21.11 -3.92 -1.56
N GLN A 145 20.90 -2.62 -1.82
CA GLN A 145 19.78 -1.84 -1.30
C GLN A 145 19.67 -1.90 0.25
N THR A 146 20.83 -1.90 0.93
CA THR A 146 20.93 -1.95 2.40
C THR A 146 21.89 -0.87 2.86
N SER A 147 21.48 -0.03 3.81
CA SER A 147 22.35 0.99 4.45
C SER A 147 23.02 0.45 5.70
N GLY A 148 22.38 -0.48 6.40
CA GLY A 148 22.90 -1.05 7.61
C GLY A 148 21.93 -2.04 8.25
N TYR A 149 22.09 -2.26 9.56
CA TYR A 149 21.37 -3.25 10.32
C TYR A 149 20.83 -2.66 11.61
N GLN A 150 19.70 -3.19 12.06
CA GLN A 150 19.16 -2.93 13.39
C GLN A 150 19.04 -4.25 14.14
N ILE A 151 19.66 -4.31 15.31
CA ILE A 151 19.62 -5.46 16.22
C ILE A 151 18.73 -5.07 17.39
N GLN A 152 17.72 -5.87 17.64
CA GLN A 152 16.90 -5.73 18.84
C GLN A 152 17.19 -6.90 19.78
N TYR A 153 17.29 -6.58 21.07
CA TYR A 153 17.48 -7.57 22.11
C TYR A 153 16.65 -7.26 23.35
N ALA A 154 16.18 -8.31 24.00
CA ALA A 154 15.32 -8.22 25.19
C ALA A 154 15.47 -9.48 26.03
N THR A 155 15.15 -9.39 27.31
CA THR A 155 15.03 -10.56 28.21
C THR A 155 13.72 -11.32 28.04
N LYS A 156 12.72 -10.72 27.39
CA LYS A 156 11.42 -11.35 27.09
C LYS A 156 11.31 -11.76 25.63
N LYS A 157 10.79 -12.97 25.37
CA LYS A 157 10.63 -13.55 24.02
C LYS A 157 9.74 -12.70 23.10
N ASN A 158 8.76 -11.99 23.64
CA ASN A 158 7.88 -11.09 22.88
C ASN A 158 8.53 -9.74 22.55
N PHE A 159 9.80 -9.53 22.92
CA PHE A 159 10.54 -8.29 22.72
C PHE A 159 9.89 -7.04 23.38
N SER A 160 9.06 -7.21 24.42
CA SER A 160 8.62 -6.07 25.22
C SER A 160 9.84 -5.40 25.88
N LYS A 161 9.86 -4.06 25.88
CA LYS A 161 10.99 -3.23 26.34
C LYS A 161 12.33 -3.57 25.66
N ALA A 162 12.31 -4.00 24.38
CA ALA A 162 13.53 -4.30 23.64
C ALA A 162 14.40 -3.08 23.44
N LYS A 163 15.70 -3.25 23.63
CA LYS A 163 16.73 -2.28 23.25
C LYS A 163 17.09 -2.47 21.79
N THR A 164 17.47 -1.38 21.09
CA THR A 164 17.83 -1.42 19.67
C THR A 164 19.23 -0.82 19.48
N VAL A 165 20.08 -1.56 18.79
CA VAL A 165 21.40 -1.09 18.32
C VAL A 165 21.33 -0.94 16.81
N THR A 166 21.72 0.23 16.31
CA THR A 166 21.75 0.55 14.87
C THR A 166 23.19 0.55 14.37
N ILE A 167 23.46 -0.32 13.38
CA ILE A 167 24.74 -0.41 12.67
C ILE A 167 24.60 0.33 11.36
N LYS A 168 25.23 1.50 11.23
CA LYS A 168 25.06 2.42 10.08
C LYS A 168 25.85 2.03 8.82
N LYS A 169 26.63 0.95 8.85
CA LYS A 169 27.43 0.45 7.72
C LYS A 169 27.03 -0.99 7.39
N ASN A 170 26.69 -1.26 6.15
CA ASN A 170 26.31 -2.60 5.66
C ASN A 170 27.51 -3.56 5.52
N SER A 171 28.73 -3.06 5.60
CA SER A 171 29.96 -3.87 5.62
C SER A 171 30.20 -4.57 6.96
N ILE A 172 29.66 -4.04 8.06
CA ILE A 172 29.80 -4.62 9.39
C ILE A 172 28.89 -5.82 9.52
N THR A 173 29.43 -6.95 10.00
CA THR A 173 28.71 -8.23 10.15
C THR A 173 28.78 -8.84 11.54
N LYS A 174 29.37 -8.11 12.50
CA LYS A 174 29.39 -8.48 13.92
C LYS A 174 29.33 -7.24 14.81
N THR A 175 28.82 -7.40 16.03
CA THR A 175 28.87 -6.39 17.08
C THR A 175 28.81 -7.02 18.46
N LYS A 176 29.43 -6.38 19.41
CA LYS A 176 29.36 -6.75 20.84
C LYS A 176 28.33 -5.84 21.52
N ILE A 177 27.34 -6.44 22.15
CA ILE A 177 26.36 -5.79 23.00
C ILE A 177 26.89 -5.83 24.41
N LYS A 178 27.12 -4.67 25.01
CA LYS A 178 27.67 -4.52 26.36
C LYS A 178 26.57 -4.12 27.35
N ASN A 179 26.94 -4.08 28.64
CA ASN A 179 26.07 -3.65 29.73
C ASN A 179 24.78 -4.48 29.83
N CYS A 180 24.92 -5.79 29.65
CA CYS A 180 23.88 -6.76 29.87
C CYS A 180 23.82 -7.16 31.35
N ALA A 181 22.66 -7.51 31.86
CA ALA A 181 22.54 -8.10 33.19
C ALA A 181 23.19 -9.48 33.19
N ALA A 182 23.97 -9.77 34.27
CA ALA A 182 24.56 -11.09 34.46
C ALA A 182 23.46 -12.16 34.64
N ASN A 183 23.74 -13.38 34.23
CA ASN A 183 22.86 -14.54 34.40
C ASN A 183 21.43 -14.36 33.83
N LYS A 184 21.26 -13.49 32.80
CA LYS A 184 19.99 -13.30 32.12
C LYS A 184 20.04 -13.83 30.71
N LYS A 185 19.00 -14.56 30.30
CA LYS A 185 18.76 -14.99 28.94
C LYS A 185 18.31 -13.78 28.10
N TYR A 186 18.93 -13.59 26.92
CA TYR A 186 18.55 -12.56 25.95
C TYR A 186 18.03 -13.19 24.67
N TYR A 187 16.93 -12.66 24.17
CA TYR A 187 16.39 -12.92 22.83
C TYR A 187 16.88 -11.82 21.89
N VAL A 188 17.36 -12.22 20.71
CA VAL A 188 17.98 -11.29 19.77
C VAL A 188 17.31 -11.49 18.40
N ARG A 189 17.01 -10.38 17.72
CA ARG A 189 16.59 -10.38 16.33
C ARG A 189 17.29 -9.28 15.56
N ILE A 190 17.44 -9.48 14.24
CA ILE A 190 18.10 -8.54 13.36
C ILE A 190 17.22 -8.24 12.14
N ARG A 191 17.30 -7.00 11.66
CA ARG A 191 16.77 -6.60 10.37
C ARG A 191 17.77 -5.72 9.63
N THR A 192 17.71 -5.74 8.31
CA THR A 192 18.33 -4.75 7.44
C THR A 192 17.47 -3.50 7.38
N TYR A 193 18.08 -2.35 7.08
CA TYR A 193 17.36 -1.14 6.73
C TYR A 193 18.04 -0.42 5.56
N LYS A 194 17.30 0.44 4.89
CA LYS A 194 17.78 1.30 3.81
C LYS A 194 17.31 2.73 4.08
N ASN A 195 18.24 3.66 4.13
CA ASN A 195 17.92 5.07 4.11
C ASN A 195 17.43 5.45 2.70
N VAL A 196 16.24 6.00 2.60
CA VAL A 196 15.67 6.50 1.35
C VAL A 196 15.35 7.99 1.49
N LYS A 197 15.58 8.75 0.42
CA LYS A 197 15.16 10.16 0.39
C LYS A 197 13.70 10.23 -0.07
N VAL A 198 12.86 10.85 0.74
CA VAL A 198 11.46 11.15 0.41
C VAL A 198 11.29 12.66 0.57
N ASN A 199 10.98 13.37 -0.52
CA ASN A 199 10.87 14.84 -0.54
C ASN A 199 12.11 15.54 0.08
N GLY A 200 13.31 15.05 -0.28
CA GLY A 200 14.57 15.61 0.21
C GLY A 200 14.98 15.17 1.62
N LYS A 201 14.08 14.60 2.42
CA LYS A 201 14.37 14.10 3.78
C LYS A 201 14.75 12.62 3.75
N THR A 202 15.80 12.25 4.51
CA THR A 202 16.22 10.85 4.70
C THR A 202 15.29 10.17 5.71
N THR A 203 14.70 9.06 5.32
CA THR A 203 13.84 8.20 6.17
C THR A 203 14.36 6.76 6.18
#